data_dcde872c53e3387ed984429293b5f300
#
_entry.id   dcde872c53e3387ed984429293b5f300
#
_cell.length_a   1.000
_cell.length_b   1.000
_cell.length_c   1.000
_cell.angle_alpha   90.00
_cell.angle_beta   90.00
_cell.angle_gamma   90.00
#
_symmetry.space_group_name_H-M   'P 1'
#
loop_
_entity.id
_entity.type
_entity.pdbx_description
1 polymer ?
#
loop_
_entity_poly.entity_id
_entity_poly.type
_entity_poly.pdbx_seq_one_letter_code
_entity_poly.pdbx_strand_id
1 'polypeptide(L)'
;MPSESDRRRDGRTPIELRVEYKRLNTFFADYTKNISRGGTFIGTERPLDIGTEFVFALDLPTLAEPLRLRGRVMWVTNVDEASKANPPGMGIEFRYSTGEERRDMEKLVEKLIVSQLGEHLAAKLLGPRG
;
A
#
# COMPACT_ATOMS: atom_id res chain seq x y z
N MET A 1 29.84 -8.19 -16.18
CA MET A 1 29.20 -7.42 -15.17
C MET A 1 28.24 -8.29 -14.41
N PRO A 2 28.18 -8.09 -13.18
CA PRO A 2 27.10 -8.74 -12.52
C PRO A 2 25.85 -8.21 -13.16
N SER A 3 25.03 -9.10 -13.52
CA SER A 3 23.78 -8.75 -14.11
C SER A 3 22.96 -8.00 -13.10
N GLU A 4 21.90 -7.40 -13.58
CA GLU A 4 20.91 -6.84 -12.69
C GLU A 4 20.45 -7.84 -11.68
N SER A 5 20.28 -9.08 -12.11
CA SER A 5 19.79 -10.09 -11.19
C SER A 5 20.77 -10.39 -10.09
N ASP A 6 22.07 -10.24 -10.36
CA ASP A 6 23.05 -10.44 -9.30
C ASP A 6 22.88 -9.45 -8.19
N ARG A 7 22.69 -8.20 -8.54
CA ARG A 7 22.49 -7.18 -7.52
C ARG A 7 21.22 -7.42 -6.74
N ARG A 8 20.18 -7.81 -7.43
CA ARG A 8 18.92 -8.06 -6.74
C ARG A 8 18.99 -9.29 -5.87
N ARG A 9 19.73 -10.29 -6.30
CA ARG A 9 19.89 -11.48 -5.47
C ARG A 9 20.56 -11.16 -4.17
N ASP A 10 21.40 -10.16 -4.17
CA ASP A 10 22.03 -9.74 -2.93
C ASP A 10 21.02 -9.13 -1.97
N GLY A 11 19.82 -8.85 -2.44
CA GLY A 11 18.76 -8.41 -1.57
C GLY A 11 18.93 -7.02 -1.02
N ARG A 12 19.77 -6.26 -1.64
CA ARG A 12 20.11 -4.96 -1.08
C ARG A 12 19.17 -3.86 -1.47
N THR A 13 18.61 -3.93 -2.66
CA THR A 13 17.81 -2.83 -3.15
C THR A 13 16.50 -3.36 -3.67
N PRO A 14 15.51 -3.47 -2.79
CA PRO A 14 14.21 -3.92 -3.25
C PRO A 14 13.63 -2.89 -4.22
N ILE A 15 12.78 -3.37 -5.10
CA ILE A 15 12.03 -2.51 -5.98
C ILE A 15 11.12 -1.65 -5.10
N GLU A 16 11.07 -0.37 -5.39
CA GLU A 16 10.19 0.52 -4.65
C GLU A 16 9.17 1.10 -5.59
N LEU A 17 7.91 1.00 -5.21
CA LEU A 17 6.80 1.60 -5.95
C LEU A 17 6.26 2.73 -5.12
N ARG A 18 6.35 3.94 -5.65
CA ARG A 18 5.91 5.11 -4.92
C ARG A 18 4.47 5.46 -5.31
N VAL A 19 3.64 5.64 -4.31
CA VAL A 19 2.25 6.01 -4.50
C VAL A 19 2.01 7.31 -3.75
N GLU A 20 1.57 8.32 -4.46
CA GLU A 20 1.29 9.60 -3.84
C GLU A 20 -0.19 9.75 -3.60
N TYR A 21 -0.54 10.09 -2.36
CA TYR A 21 -1.92 10.42 -2.02
C TYR A 21 -1.99 11.91 -1.79
N LYS A 22 -2.79 12.59 -2.58
CA LYS A 22 -2.93 14.04 -2.44
C LYS A 22 -3.86 14.41 -1.30
N ARG A 23 -4.70 13.47 -0.89
CA ARG A 23 -5.62 13.68 0.20
C ARG A 23 -5.61 12.48 1.12
N LEU A 24 -5.70 12.73 2.40
CA LEU A 24 -5.77 11.64 3.36
C LEU A 24 -7.04 10.84 3.22
N ASN A 25 -8.14 11.48 2.79
CA ASN A 25 -9.38 10.73 2.57
C ASN A 25 -9.19 9.61 1.56
N THR A 26 -8.46 9.88 0.50
CA THR A 26 -8.20 8.88 -0.52
C THR A 26 -7.40 7.72 0.06
N PHE A 27 -6.40 8.06 0.87
CA PHE A 27 -5.61 7.03 1.52
C PHE A 27 -6.45 6.19 2.47
N PHE A 28 -7.30 6.83 3.27
CA PHE A 28 -8.11 6.10 4.24
C PHE A 28 -9.07 5.15 3.54
N ALA A 29 -9.65 5.58 2.42
CA ALA A 29 -10.53 4.71 1.67
C ALA A 29 -9.78 3.50 1.14
N ASP A 30 -8.59 3.74 0.60
CA ASP A 30 -7.77 2.65 0.08
C ASP A 30 -7.32 1.72 1.20
N TYR A 31 -6.96 2.30 2.34
CA TYR A 31 -6.55 1.51 3.48
C TYR A 31 -7.68 0.57 3.92
N THR A 32 -8.87 1.12 4.02
CA THR A 32 -10.03 0.34 4.47
C THR A 32 -10.38 -0.77 3.49
N LYS A 33 -10.35 -0.45 2.20
CA LYS A 33 -10.74 -1.41 1.18
C LYS A 33 -9.70 -2.48 0.92
N ASN A 34 -8.44 -2.08 0.93
CA ASN A 34 -7.39 -2.95 0.44
C ASN A 34 -6.33 -3.25 1.46
N ILE A 35 -5.69 -2.22 1.98
CA ILE A 35 -4.50 -2.43 2.82
C ILE A 35 -4.83 -3.20 4.09
N SER A 36 -5.91 -2.82 4.77
CA SER A 36 -6.28 -3.48 6.01
C SER A 36 -6.72 -4.93 5.78
N ARG A 37 -7.10 -5.26 4.57
CA ARG A 37 -7.51 -6.60 4.22
C ARG A 37 -6.37 -7.47 3.73
N GLY A 38 -5.18 -6.90 3.64
CA GLY A 38 -3.99 -7.67 3.35
C GLY A 38 -3.56 -7.66 1.90
N GLY A 39 -4.24 -6.96 1.01
CA GLY A 39 -3.84 -6.98 -0.38
C GLY A 39 -4.50 -5.91 -1.22
N THR A 40 -4.01 -5.75 -2.42
CA THR A 40 -4.56 -4.78 -3.35
C THR A 40 -4.29 -5.25 -4.77
N PHE A 41 -4.91 -4.60 -5.73
CA PHE A 41 -4.68 -4.85 -7.14
C PHE A 41 -4.06 -3.60 -7.76
N ILE A 42 -3.03 -3.80 -8.57
CA ILE A 42 -2.40 -2.70 -9.30
C ILE A 42 -2.65 -2.91 -10.79
N GLY A 43 -3.38 -1.98 -11.38
CA GLY A 43 -3.62 -2.02 -12.83
C GLY A 43 -2.38 -1.58 -13.56
N THR A 44 -1.90 -2.41 -14.47
CA THR A 44 -0.73 -2.10 -15.26
C THR A 44 -0.65 -3.06 -16.43
N GLU A 45 -0.15 -2.55 -17.54
CA GLU A 45 0.08 -3.40 -18.69
C GLU A 45 1.41 -4.13 -18.60
N ARG A 46 2.21 -3.81 -17.58
CA ARG A 46 3.52 -4.42 -17.37
C ARG A 46 3.64 -4.93 -15.96
N PRO A 47 2.89 -5.96 -15.62
CA PRO A 47 2.96 -6.48 -14.25
C PRO A 47 4.32 -7.11 -13.98
N LEU A 48 4.71 -7.09 -12.73
CA LEU A 48 5.91 -7.76 -12.30
C LEU A 48 5.62 -9.26 -12.21
N ASP A 49 6.68 -10.05 -12.21
CA ASP A 49 6.51 -11.50 -12.13
C ASP A 49 5.94 -11.93 -10.80
N ILE A 50 5.18 -13.00 -10.84
CA ILE A 50 4.65 -13.60 -9.62
C ILE A 50 5.80 -13.94 -8.69
N GLY A 51 5.64 -13.62 -7.43
CA GLY A 51 6.67 -13.85 -6.43
C GLY A 51 7.61 -12.68 -6.21
N THR A 52 7.54 -11.66 -7.08
CA THR A 52 8.36 -10.49 -6.91
C THR A 52 8.00 -9.76 -5.63
N GLU A 53 9.00 -9.40 -4.84
CA GLU A 53 8.79 -8.62 -3.62
C GLU A 53 9.26 -7.20 -3.84
N PHE A 54 8.55 -6.26 -3.22
CA PHE A 54 8.85 -4.86 -3.40
C PHE A 54 8.32 -4.07 -2.22
N VAL A 55 8.61 -2.78 -2.22
CA VAL A 55 8.15 -1.89 -1.16
C VAL A 55 7.25 -0.83 -1.77
N PHE A 56 6.07 -0.65 -1.20
CA PHE A 56 5.25 0.51 -1.49
C PHE A 56 5.74 1.65 -0.61
N ALA A 57 6.07 2.77 -1.23
CA ALA A 57 6.34 4.00 -0.50
C ALA A 57 5.12 4.88 -0.67
N LEU A 58 4.32 5.00 0.39
CA LEU A 58 3.08 5.74 0.34
C LEU A 58 3.31 7.15 0.85
N ASP A 59 3.26 8.11 -0.06
CA ASP A 59 3.42 9.52 0.31
C ASP A 59 2.08 10.08 0.75
N LEU A 60 2.02 10.52 1.98
CA LEU A 60 0.81 11.08 2.56
C LEU A 60 1.03 12.54 2.88
N PRO A 61 -0.01 13.37 2.74
CA PRO A 61 0.15 14.84 2.87
C PRO A 61 0.76 15.31 4.18
N THR A 62 0.53 14.61 5.27
CA THR A 62 0.97 15.11 6.57
C THR A 62 2.18 14.39 7.12
N LEU A 63 2.75 13.46 6.36
CA LEU A 63 3.90 12.72 6.83
C LEU A 63 5.16 13.25 6.17
N ALA A 64 6.20 13.43 6.98
CA ALA A 64 7.49 13.88 6.46
C ALA A 64 8.14 12.81 5.60
N GLU A 65 7.91 11.56 5.95
CA GLU A 65 8.49 10.44 5.21
C GLU A 65 7.38 9.50 4.78
N PRO A 66 7.57 8.81 3.66
CA PRO A 66 6.52 7.91 3.20
C PRO A 66 6.35 6.72 4.14
N LEU A 67 5.14 6.23 4.19
CA LEU A 67 4.86 4.96 4.83
C LEU A 67 5.36 3.85 3.93
N ARG A 68 6.10 2.90 4.47
CA ARG A 68 6.61 1.80 3.67
C ARG A 68 5.89 0.52 4.03
N LEU A 69 5.48 -0.19 2.99
CA LEU A 69 4.68 -1.39 3.16
C LEU A 69 5.20 -2.42 2.16
N ARG A 70 5.62 -3.57 2.66
CA ARG A 70 6.16 -4.60 1.77
C ARG A 70 5.04 -5.36 1.11
N GLY A 71 5.25 -5.70 -0.16
CA GLY A 71 4.28 -6.42 -0.92
C GLY A 71 4.92 -7.51 -1.75
N ARG A 72 4.09 -8.45 -2.17
CA ARG A 72 4.54 -9.55 -3.02
C ARG A 72 3.48 -9.82 -4.08
N VAL A 73 3.93 -10.00 -5.31
CA VAL A 73 3.02 -10.29 -6.41
C VAL A 73 2.52 -11.72 -6.27
N MET A 74 1.22 -11.89 -6.18
CA MET A 74 0.62 -13.20 -5.98
C MET A 74 -0.01 -13.75 -7.24
N TRP A 75 -0.51 -12.88 -8.12
CA TRP A 75 -1.06 -13.33 -9.38
C TRP A 75 -0.99 -12.17 -10.38
N VAL A 76 -1.09 -12.50 -11.65
CA VAL A 76 -0.92 -11.55 -12.73
C VAL A 76 -1.98 -11.80 -13.81
N THR A 77 -2.51 -10.72 -14.37
CA THR A 77 -3.33 -10.80 -15.57
C THR A 77 -2.60 -10.02 -16.66
N ASN A 78 -2.14 -10.72 -17.68
CA ASN A 78 -1.43 -10.09 -18.78
C ASN A 78 -2.40 -9.44 -19.75
N VAL A 79 -1.89 -8.50 -20.56
CA VAL A 79 -2.74 -7.74 -21.48
C VAL A 79 -3.52 -8.64 -22.42
N ASP A 80 -2.87 -9.67 -22.94
CA ASP A 80 -3.52 -10.55 -23.90
C ASP A 80 -4.55 -11.48 -23.25
N GLU A 81 -4.56 -11.57 -21.94
CA GLU A 81 -5.55 -12.35 -21.20
C GLU A 81 -6.61 -11.47 -20.57
N ALA A 82 -6.44 -10.17 -20.68
CA ALA A 82 -7.29 -9.24 -19.96
C ALA A 82 -8.66 -9.10 -20.60
N SER A 83 -9.62 -8.72 -19.78
CA SER A 83 -10.97 -8.46 -20.22
C SER A 83 -11.52 -7.33 -19.36
N LYS A 84 -12.75 -6.92 -19.62
CA LYS A 84 -13.35 -5.89 -18.77
C LYS A 84 -13.50 -6.37 -17.35
N ALA A 85 -13.80 -7.64 -17.17
CA ALA A 85 -13.95 -8.19 -15.84
C ALA A 85 -12.60 -8.41 -15.15
N ASN A 86 -11.57 -8.66 -15.95
CA ASN A 86 -10.23 -8.92 -15.42
C ASN A 86 -9.24 -8.03 -16.16
N PRO A 87 -9.10 -6.78 -15.71
CA PRO A 87 -8.16 -5.86 -16.36
C PRO A 87 -6.73 -6.30 -16.16
N PRO A 88 -5.83 -5.84 -17.01
CA PRO A 88 -4.42 -6.22 -16.85
C PRO A 88 -3.85 -5.62 -15.57
N GLY A 89 -3.01 -6.40 -14.91
CA GLY A 89 -2.42 -5.93 -13.68
C GLY A 89 -1.91 -7.06 -12.82
N MET A 90 -1.70 -6.77 -11.56
CA MET A 90 -1.15 -7.75 -10.63
C MET A 90 -1.83 -7.63 -9.28
N GLY A 91 -2.07 -8.79 -8.68
CA GLY A 91 -2.61 -8.86 -7.33
C GLY A 91 -1.48 -8.93 -6.33
N ILE A 92 -1.57 -8.11 -5.31
CA ILE A 92 -0.49 -7.93 -4.35
C ILE A 92 -0.96 -8.35 -2.97
N GLU A 93 -0.11 -9.08 -2.26
CA GLU A 93 -0.33 -9.39 -0.86
C GLU A 93 0.66 -8.57 -0.04
N PHE A 94 0.16 -7.92 1.00
CA PHE A 94 1.03 -7.16 1.89
C PHE A 94 1.66 -8.12 2.89
N ARG A 95 2.94 -7.89 3.17
CA ARG A 95 3.73 -8.79 4.01
C ARG A 95 4.27 -8.04 5.20
N TYR A 96 4.11 -8.63 6.36
CA TYR A 96 4.67 -8.09 7.60
C TYR A 96 5.61 -9.11 8.19
N SER A 97 6.72 -8.63 8.76
CA SER A 97 7.67 -9.53 9.39
C SER A 97 7.09 -10.17 10.65
N THR A 98 6.28 -9.40 11.37
CA THR A 98 5.69 -9.86 12.63
C THR A 98 4.30 -9.29 12.76
N GLY A 99 3.53 -9.87 13.67
CA GLY A 99 2.24 -9.30 14.00
C GLY A 99 2.35 -7.93 14.64
N GLU A 100 3.47 -7.70 15.31
CA GLU A 100 3.73 -6.40 15.92
C GLU A 100 3.89 -5.32 14.86
N GLU A 101 4.59 -5.64 13.77
CA GLU A 101 4.76 -4.70 12.69
C GLU A 101 3.40 -4.30 12.11
N ARG A 102 2.51 -5.27 11.96
CA ARG A 102 1.17 -5.00 11.46
C ARG A 102 0.39 -4.11 12.42
N ARG A 103 0.49 -4.38 13.70
CA ARG A 103 -0.19 -3.58 14.71
C ARG A 103 0.33 -2.15 14.73
N ASP A 104 1.64 -1.98 14.54
CA ASP A 104 2.23 -0.65 14.51
C ASP A 104 1.67 0.15 13.33
N MET A 105 1.52 -0.50 12.19
CA MET A 105 0.92 0.14 11.02
C MET A 105 -0.52 0.56 11.32
N GLU A 106 -1.29 -0.32 11.92
CA GLU A 106 -2.68 -0.04 12.26
C GLU A 106 -2.80 1.13 13.22
N LYS A 107 -1.91 1.16 14.20
CA LYS A 107 -1.90 2.28 15.16
C LYS A 107 -1.54 3.59 14.51
N LEU A 108 -0.59 3.55 13.59
CA LEU A 108 -0.19 4.77 12.89
C LEU A 108 -1.35 5.31 12.05
N VAL A 109 -2.03 4.43 11.33
CA VAL A 109 -3.17 4.86 10.53
C VAL A 109 -4.28 5.41 11.42
N GLU A 110 -4.51 4.77 12.54
CA GLU A 110 -5.50 5.22 13.50
C GLU A 110 -5.18 6.62 14.00
N LYS A 111 -3.91 6.87 14.31
CA LYS A 111 -3.50 8.20 14.73
C LYS A 111 -3.73 9.23 13.64
N LEU A 112 -3.45 8.86 12.40
CA LEU A 112 -3.67 9.78 11.29
C LEU A 112 -5.15 10.11 11.15
N ILE A 113 -6.00 9.11 11.29
CA ILE A 113 -7.44 9.35 11.21
C ILE A 113 -7.87 10.30 12.30
N VAL A 114 -7.43 10.05 13.52
CA VAL A 114 -7.82 10.90 14.65
C VAL A 114 -7.31 12.32 14.46
N SER A 115 -6.07 12.48 14.01
CA SER A 115 -5.51 13.81 13.90
C SER A 115 -6.09 14.61 12.74
N GLN A 116 -6.46 13.94 11.65
CA GLN A 116 -6.94 14.64 10.47
C GLN A 116 -8.45 14.81 10.43
N LEU A 117 -9.15 13.81 10.87
CA LEU A 117 -10.60 13.85 10.86
C LEU A 117 -11.16 14.07 12.25
N GLY A 118 -10.28 13.95 13.24
CA GLY A 118 -10.70 13.87 14.62
C GLY A 118 -11.62 14.98 15.06
N GLU A 119 -11.23 16.21 14.81
CA GLU A 119 -12.05 17.34 15.26
C GLU A 119 -13.38 17.38 14.53
N HIS A 120 -13.33 17.21 13.22
CA HIS A 120 -14.55 17.19 12.42
C HIS A 120 -15.44 16.04 12.83
N LEU A 121 -14.84 14.84 12.85
CA LEU A 121 -15.57 13.62 13.14
C LEU A 121 -16.02 13.59 14.59
N ALA A 122 -15.16 13.99 15.50
CA ALA A 122 -15.52 14.01 16.90
C ALA A 122 -16.67 14.97 17.15
N ALA A 123 -16.63 16.13 16.52
CA ALA A 123 -17.71 17.08 16.67
C ALA A 123 -19.01 16.54 16.12
N LYS A 124 -18.95 15.79 15.02
CA LYS A 124 -20.15 15.24 14.41
C LYS A 124 -20.65 13.99 15.11
N LEU A 125 -19.74 13.12 15.50
CA LEU A 125 -20.13 11.85 16.07
C LEU A 125 -20.36 11.91 17.55
N LEU A 126 -19.57 12.74 18.24
CA LEU A 126 -19.67 12.85 19.69
C LEU A 126 -20.45 14.07 20.12
N GLY A 127 -20.86 14.87 19.17
CA GLY A 127 -21.57 16.09 19.48
C GLY A 127 -20.63 17.16 20.00
N PRO A 128 -21.18 18.34 20.29
CA PRO A 128 -20.35 19.42 20.81
C PRO A 128 -19.70 18.98 22.11
N ARG A 129 -18.41 19.19 22.17
CA ARG A 129 -17.69 18.89 23.39
C ARG A 129 -17.68 20.17 24.18
N GLY A 130 -18.47 20.20 25.06
CA GLY A 130 -18.62 21.44 25.85
C GLY A 130 -17.39 21.69 26.54
#